data_29e94d4ac2d9e7793df2ed0647b98c9b
#
_entry.id   29e94d4ac2d9e7793df2ed0647b98c9b
#
_cell.length_a   1.000
_cell.length_b   1.000
_cell.length_c   1.000
_cell.angle_alpha   90.00
_cell.angle_beta   90.00
_cell.angle_gamma   90.00
#
_symmetry.space_group_name_H-M   'P 1'
#
loop_
_entity.id
_entity.type
_entity.pdbx_description
1 polymer ?
#
loop_
_entity_poly.entity_id
_entity_poly.type
_entity_poly.pdbx_seq_one_letter_code
_entity_poly.pdbx_strand_id
1 'polypeptide(L)'
;YVYGYEGEYMVDGSGTLFKGETRLTGNNSLLDTLKKETGIESALYYGNEIKITSIMDVNGRRTLGNKAEENIYNTVMEGNTYYGEERLNRADYYVCYLPLYSDGEDGDVVGMIYVGIETTGDTQRIADKTKTSVIGLSAVFLVSLVIVTILARQMSKTMKRIDKALDT
;
A
#
# COMPACT_ATOMS: atom_id res chain seq x y z
N TYR A 1 9.76 10.52 -1.46
CA TYR A 1 11.23 10.77 -1.43
C TYR A 1 11.81 10.97 -2.83
N VAL A 2 11.30 10.24 -3.84
CA VAL A 2 11.72 10.42 -5.25
C VAL A 2 11.22 11.76 -5.81
N TYR A 3 10.11 12.28 -5.30
CA TYR A 3 9.57 13.61 -5.63
C TYR A 3 10.34 14.80 -4.98
N GLY A 4 11.33 14.52 -4.13
CA GLY A 4 12.15 15.56 -3.48
C GLY A 4 13.29 16.10 -4.34
N TYR A 5 13.50 15.53 -5.54
CA TYR A 5 14.49 16.02 -6.50
C TYR A 5 13.81 16.81 -7.61
N GLU A 6 14.30 18.00 -7.89
CA GLU A 6 13.80 18.84 -8.99
C GLU A 6 14.27 18.31 -10.35
N GLY A 7 13.46 18.54 -11.40
CA GLY A 7 13.77 18.19 -12.79
C GLY A 7 13.05 16.93 -13.28
N GLU A 8 13.20 16.67 -14.56
CA GLU A 8 12.57 15.55 -15.25
C GLU A 8 13.35 14.24 -15.09
N TYR A 9 12.66 13.12 -15.27
CA TYR A 9 13.30 11.81 -15.38
C TYR A 9 13.90 11.64 -16.76
N MET A 10 15.16 11.23 -16.82
CA MET A 10 15.85 10.94 -18.08
C MET A 10 16.78 9.74 -17.95
N VAL A 11 16.99 9.04 -19.05
CA VAL A 11 17.98 7.96 -19.15
C VAL A 11 19.04 8.39 -20.17
N ASP A 12 20.32 8.33 -19.78
CA ASP A 12 21.42 8.63 -20.65
C ASP A 12 21.74 7.47 -21.63
N GLY A 13 22.69 7.68 -22.56
CA GLY A 13 23.11 6.68 -23.52
C GLY A 13 23.72 5.39 -22.92
N SER A 14 24.04 5.39 -21.63
CA SER A 14 24.54 4.24 -20.87
C SER A 14 23.42 3.46 -20.15
N GLY A 15 22.17 3.93 -20.22
CA GLY A 15 21.02 3.34 -19.50
C GLY A 15 20.90 3.81 -18.06
N THR A 16 21.65 4.84 -17.64
CA THR A 16 21.60 5.41 -16.29
C THR A 16 20.41 6.35 -16.16
N LEU A 17 19.55 6.11 -15.15
CA LEU A 17 18.41 6.95 -14.83
C LEU A 17 18.83 8.12 -13.92
N PHE A 18 18.39 9.31 -14.30
CA PHE A 18 18.52 10.54 -13.54
C PHE A 18 17.15 11.16 -13.26
N LYS A 19 17.08 11.99 -12.19
CA LYS A 19 16.03 12.98 -11.99
C LYS A 19 16.70 14.34 -11.88
N GLY A 20 16.51 15.20 -12.89
CA GLY A 20 17.32 16.39 -13.06
C GLY A 20 18.81 16.04 -13.13
N GLU A 21 19.63 16.65 -12.27
CA GLU A 21 21.06 16.36 -12.17
C GLU A 21 21.39 15.17 -11.25
N THR A 22 20.39 14.61 -10.54
CA THR A 22 20.61 13.56 -9.55
C THR A 22 20.59 12.18 -10.20
N ARG A 23 21.71 11.46 -10.11
CA ARG A 23 21.79 10.08 -10.55
C ARG A 23 21.01 9.18 -9.61
N LEU A 24 20.03 8.44 -10.14
CA LEU A 24 19.22 7.49 -9.41
C LEU A 24 19.75 6.07 -9.53
N THR A 25 20.15 5.63 -10.72
CA THR A 25 20.72 4.27 -10.94
C THR A 25 21.94 4.06 -10.07
N GLY A 26 21.95 2.94 -9.34
CA GLY A 26 23.00 2.59 -8.38
C GLY A 26 22.77 3.12 -6.96
N ASN A 27 21.84 4.06 -6.75
CA ASN A 27 21.47 4.53 -5.42
C ASN A 27 20.35 3.67 -4.85
N ASN A 28 20.67 2.41 -4.51
CA ASN A 28 19.69 1.47 -3.98
C ASN A 28 19.47 1.59 -2.47
N SER A 29 20.26 2.40 -1.76
CA SER A 29 20.26 2.49 -0.30
C SER A 29 18.90 2.84 0.29
N LEU A 30 18.13 3.70 -0.38
CA LEU A 30 16.79 4.07 0.03
C LEU A 30 15.83 2.87 -0.01
N LEU A 31 15.82 2.13 -1.14
CA LEU A 31 14.95 0.96 -1.31
C LEU A 31 15.35 -0.18 -0.38
N ASP A 32 16.65 -0.34 -0.14
CA ASP A 32 17.16 -1.34 0.81
C ASP A 32 16.78 -1.01 2.25
N THR A 33 16.81 0.28 2.63
CA THR A 33 16.35 0.74 3.93
C THR A 33 14.86 0.51 4.09
N LEU A 34 14.05 0.89 3.09
CA LEU A 34 12.61 0.66 3.09
C LEU A 34 12.29 -0.83 3.26
N LYS A 35 12.94 -1.69 2.49
CA LYS A 35 12.78 -3.15 2.60
C LYS A 35 13.15 -3.66 3.98
N LYS A 36 14.28 -3.21 4.55
CA LYS A 36 14.74 -3.63 5.87
C LYS A 36 13.76 -3.24 6.98
N GLU A 37 13.16 -2.06 6.88
CA GLU A 37 12.27 -1.53 7.92
C GLU A 37 10.83 -2.04 7.80
N THR A 38 10.36 -2.26 6.58
CA THR A 38 8.94 -2.57 6.31
C THR A 38 8.69 -3.95 5.73
N GLY A 39 9.72 -4.63 5.22
CA GLY A 39 9.56 -5.86 4.43
C GLY A 39 9.06 -5.64 3.00
N ILE A 40 8.85 -4.39 2.59
CA ILE A 40 8.31 -4.05 1.28
C ILE A 40 9.41 -4.13 0.22
N GLU A 41 9.18 -4.93 -0.84
CA GLU A 41 9.99 -4.89 -2.07
C GLU A 41 9.57 -3.72 -2.93
N SER A 42 10.54 -3.05 -3.54
CA SER A 42 10.27 -1.93 -4.41
C SER A 42 11.22 -1.86 -5.61
N ALA A 43 10.71 -1.32 -6.71
CA ALA A 43 11.50 -1.05 -7.91
C ALA A 43 11.00 0.21 -8.62
N LEU A 44 11.91 0.86 -9.32
CA LEU A 44 11.62 1.96 -10.23
C LEU A 44 11.95 1.53 -11.66
N TYR A 45 10.95 1.61 -12.51
CA TYR A 45 11.05 1.36 -13.95
C TYR A 45 11.15 2.70 -14.70
N TYR A 46 11.95 2.72 -15.74
CA TYR A 46 11.86 3.74 -16.78
C TYR A 46 11.46 3.05 -18.09
N GLY A 47 10.36 3.52 -18.69
CA GLY A 47 9.65 2.68 -19.65
C GLY A 47 9.28 1.35 -18.99
N ASN A 48 9.57 0.24 -19.66
CA ASN A 48 9.34 -1.12 -19.14
C ASN A 48 10.62 -1.78 -18.59
N GLU A 49 11.58 -1.04 -18.07
CA GLU A 49 12.86 -1.62 -17.62
C GLU A 49 13.22 -1.18 -16.20
N ILE A 50 13.51 -2.14 -15.31
CA ILE A 50 13.95 -1.85 -13.93
C ILE A 50 15.29 -1.12 -13.93
N LYS A 51 15.34 0.08 -13.35
CA LYS A 51 16.56 0.90 -13.21
C LYS A 51 17.10 0.91 -11.78
N ILE A 52 16.22 0.76 -10.77
CA ILE A 52 16.59 0.66 -9.36
C ILE A 52 15.65 -0.35 -8.71
N THR A 53 16.16 -1.20 -7.81
CA THR A 53 15.31 -2.19 -7.13
C THR A 53 15.94 -2.69 -5.84
N SER A 54 15.09 -3.07 -4.87
CA SER A 54 15.45 -3.87 -3.70
C SER A 54 15.35 -5.38 -3.98
N ILE A 55 14.70 -5.78 -5.09
CA ILE A 55 14.42 -7.17 -5.43
C ILE A 55 15.73 -7.86 -5.86
N MET A 56 16.04 -8.97 -5.22
CA MET A 56 17.17 -9.83 -5.58
C MET A 56 16.68 -11.09 -6.30
N ASP A 57 17.48 -11.64 -7.19
CA ASP A 57 17.25 -12.96 -7.75
C ASP A 57 17.68 -14.08 -6.76
N VAL A 58 17.47 -15.33 -7.12
CA VAL A 58 17.86 -16.51 -6.31
C VAL A 58 19.37 -16.61 -6.05
N ASN A 59 20.19 -15.87 -6.80
CA ASN A 59 21.65 -15.81 -6.66
C ASN A 59 22.10 -14.56 -5.86
N GLY A 60 21.17 -13.77 -5.33
CA GLY A 60 21.46 -12.53 -4.60
C GLY A 60 21.87 -11.35 -5.50
N ARG A 61 21.56 -11.39 -6.80
CA ARG A 61 21.80 -10.27 -7.73
C ARG A 61 20.52 -9.47 -7.91
N ARG A 62 20.65 -8.15 -8.03
CA ARG A 62 19.50 -7.27 -8.30
C ARG A 62 18.89 -7.55 -9.66
N THR A 63 17.58 -7.52 -9.73
CA THR A 63 16.81 -7.79 -10.97
C THR A 63 16.79 -6.59 -11.94
N LEU A 64 17.91 -5.86 -12.03
CA LEU A 64 18.05 -4.72 -12.95
C LEU A 64 17.86 -5.17 -14.41
N GLY A 65 17.24 -4.32 -15.23
CA GLY A 65 16.98 -4.59 -16.64
C GLY A 65 15.80 -5.52 -16.91
N ASN A 66 15.23 -6.16 -15.89
CA ASN A 66 14.01 -6.96 -16.05
C ASN A 66 12.84 -6.08 -16.46
N LYS A 67 11.88 -6.68 -17.16
CA LYS A 67 10.68 -6.02 -17.66
C LYS A 67 9.44 -6.55 -16.95
N ALA A 68 8.45 -5.69 -16.79
CA ALA A 68 7.12 -6.10 -16.40
C ALA A 68 6.41 -6.81 -17.57
N GLU A 69 5.35 -7.55 -17.27
CA GLU A 69 4.47 -8.12 -18.29
C GLU A 69 3.82 -7.01 -19.15
N GLU A 70 3.55 -7.30 -20.41
CA GLU A 70 3.08 -6.31 -21.37
C GLU A 70 1.72 -5.71 -20.96
N ASN A 71 0.82 -6.52 -20.42
CA ASN A 71 -0.48 -6.07 -19.90
C ASN A 71 -0.35 -5.09 -18.74
N ILE A 72 0.60 -5.33 -17.81
CA ILE A 72 0.89 -4.44 -16.68
C ILE A 72 1.46 -3.13 -17.22
N TYR A 73 2.47 -3.22 -18.09
CA TYR A 73 3.10 -2.05 -18.69
C TYR A 73 2.09 -1.17 -19.41
N ASN A 74 1.24 -1.75 -20.28
CA ASN A 74 0.24 -0.99 -21.03
C ASN A 74 -0.76 -0.30 -20.09
N THR A 75 -1.28 -1.02 -19.08
CA THR A 75 -2.21 -0.46 -18.07
C THR A 75 -1.62 0.77 -17.38
N VAL A 76 -0.34 0.67 -16.98
CA VAL A 76 0.31 1.76 -16.22
C VAL A 76 0.68 2.93 -17.10
N MET A 77 1.11 2.67 -18.35
CA MET A 77 1.43 3.74 -19.30
C MET A 77 0.20 4.54 -19.76
N GLU A 78 -1.01 3.99 -19.61
CA GLU A 78 -2.27 4.72 -19.75
C GLU A 78 -2.62 5.59 -18.52
N GLY A 79 -1.75 5.64 -17.50
CA GLY A 79 -1.96 6.39 -16.26
C GLY A 79 -2.76 5.64 -15.18
N ASN A 80 -3.07 4.36 -15.40
CA ASN A 80 -3.83 3.54 -14.45
C ASN A 80 -2.89 2.80 -13.48
N THR A 81 -3.34 2.62 -12.24
CA THR A 81 -2.64 1.76 -11.28
C THR A 81 -3.04 0.30 -11.52
N TYR A 82 -2.04 -0.60 -11.56
CA TYR A 82 -2.27 -2.02 -11.61
C TYR A 82 -2.10 -2.65 -10.22
N TYR A 83 -3.02 -3.55 -9.85
CA TYR A 83 -2.93 -4.38 -8.65
C TYR A 83 -3.00 -5.85 -9.04
N GLY A 84 -2.17 -6.68 -8.42
CA GLY A 84 -2.13 -8.10 -8.74
C GLY A 84 -1.39 -8.93 -7.72
N GLU A 85 -1.15 -10.17 -8.08
CA GLU A 85 -0.33 -11.12 -7.34
C GLU A 85 0.81 -11.60 -8.26
N GLU A 86 2.02 -11.65 -7.71
CA GLU A 86 3.20 -12.15 -8.42
C GLU A 86 3.97 -13.12 -7.55
N ARG A 87 4.63 -14.07 -8.20
CA ARG A 87 5.53 -14.99 -7.52
C ARG A 87 6.98 -14.62 -7.77
N LEU A 88 7.65 -14.16 -6.73
CA LEU A 88 9.07 -13.79 -6.74
C LEU A 88 9.86 -14.76 -5.86
N ASN A 89 10.91 -15.39 -6.39
CA ASN A 89 11.81 -16.25 -5.62
C ASN A 89 11.12 -17.30 -4.74
N ARG A 90 10.02 -17.92 -5.20
CA ARG A 90 9.21 -18.93 -4.51
C ARG A 90 8.30 -18.38 -3.41
N ALA A 91 8.22 -17.08 -3.20
CA ALA A 91 7.27 -16.43 -2.34
C ALA A 91 6.19 -15.71 -3.18
N ASP A 92 4.98 -15.65 -2.66
CA ASP A 92 3.86 -14.97 -3.31
C ASP A 92 3.77 -13.55 -2.74
N TYR A 93 3.54 -12.56 -3.62
CA TYR A 93 3.48 -11.14 -3.29
C TYR A 93 2.18 -10.54 -3.79
N TYR A 94 1.55 -9.68 -2.97
CA TYR A 94 0.62 -8.69 -3.48
C TYR A 94 1.41 -7.53 -4.04
N VAL A 95 1.14 -7.17 -5.29
CA VAL A 95 1.89 -6.15 -6.02
C VAL A 95 1.01 -4.99 -6.47
N CYS A 96 1.62 -3.83 -6.50
CA CYS A 96 1.04 -2.61 -7.04
C CYS A 96 2.06 -1.95 -7.96
N TYR A 97 1.60 -1.58 -9.16
CA TYR A 97 2.37 -0.77 -10.10
C TYR A 97 1.68 0.59 -10.27
N LEU A 98 2.38 1.65 -9.97
CA LEU A 98 1.91 3.03 -10.05
C LEU A 98 2.58 3.73 -11.24
N PRO A 99 1.89 4.63 -11.96
CA PRO A 99 2.53 5.43 -12.99
C PRO A 99 3.59 6.36 -12.41
N LEU A 100 4.74 6.44 -13.08
CA LEU A 100 5.79 7.42 -12.83
C LEU A 100 5.69 8.52 -13.86
N TYR A 101 5.37 9.73 -13.42
CA TYR A 101 5.23 10.90 -14.28
C TYR A 101 6.56 11.65 -14.44
N SER A 102 6.80 12.23 -15.60
CA SER A 102 8.02 12.98 -15.91
C SER A 102 8.18 14.21 -15.01
N ASP A 103 7.10 14.98 -14.83
CA ASP A 103 7.05 16.20 -14.04
C ASP A 103 5.73 16.33 -13.28
N GLY A 104 5.69 15.77 -12.06
CA GLY A 104 4.48 15.75 -11.24
C GLY A 104 3.31 14.97 -11.88
N GLU A 105 2.10 15.19 -11.39
CA GLU A 105 0.91 14.44 -11.83
C GLU A 105 0.39 14.87 -13.22
N ASP A 106 0.80 16.05 -13.72
CA ASP A 106 0.38 16.59 -15.01
C ASP A 106 1.33 16.23 -16.16
N GLY A 107 2.44 15.53 -15.88
CA GLY A 107 3.44 15.12 -16.86
C GLY A 107 3.05 13.83 -17.61
N ASP A 108 3.83 13.50 -18.63
CA ASP A 108 3.71 12.22 -19.31
C ASP A 108 4.15 11.07 -18.41
N VAL A 109 3.51 9.90 -18.53
CA VAL A 109 3.95 8.67 -17.85
C VAL A 109 5.22 8.17 -18.52
N VAL A 110 6.34 8.16 -17.78
CA VAL A 110 7.67 7.77 -18.30
C VAL A 110 8.15 6.42 -17.77
N GLY A 111 7.40 5.83 -16.84
CA GLY A 111 7.78 4.56 -16.24
C GLY A 111 6.78 4.12 -15.17
N MET A 112 7.25 3.28 -14.24
CA MET A 112 6.41 2.70 -13.20
C MET A 112 7.14 2.61 -11.87
N ILE A 113 6.39 2.73 -10.77
CA ILE A 113 6.85 2.42 -9.42
C ILE A 113 6.20 1.09 -9.02
N TYR A 114 7.02 0.09 -8.73
CA TYR A 114 6.59 -1.21 -8.20
C TYR A 114 6.69 -1.22 -6.69
N VAL A 115 5.67 -1.79 -6.05
CA VAL A 115 5.62 -2.08 -4.62
C VAL A 115 5.08 -3.49 -4.45
N GLY A 116 5.82 -4.34 -3.72
CA GLY A 116 5.44 -5.73 -3.45
C GLY A 116 5.49 -6.05 -1.95
N ILE A 117 4.45 -6.70 -1.45
CA ILE A 117 4.34 -7.17 -0.06
C ILE A 117 4.20 -8.67 -0.07
N GLU A 118 5.13 -9.38 0.60
CA GLU A 118 5.12 -10.83 0.68
C GLU A 118 3.90 -11.34 1.45
N THR A 119 3.18 -12.31 0.86
CA THR A 119 1.95 -12.87 1.46
C THR A 119 2.22 -14.00 2.45
N THR A 120 3.40 -14.62 2.41
CA THR A 120 3.74 -15.85 3.15
C THR A 120 4.12 -15.67 4.62
N GLY A 121 3.87 -14.51 5.23
CA GLY A 121 4.18 -14.32 6.66
C GLY A 121 3.07 -13.68 7.48
N ASP A 122 2.23 -12.85 6.91
CA ASP A 122 1.39 -11.94 7.69
C ASP A 122 -0.12 -12.02 7.42
N THR A 123 -0.58 -12.80 6.44
CA THR A 123 -2.02 -12.96 6.20
C THR A 123 -2.73 -13.54 7.41
N GLN A 124 -2.09 -14.41 8.18
CA GLN A 124 -2.65 -14.90 9.45
C GLN A 124 -2.62 -13.82 10.54
N ARG A 125 -1.56 -13.01 10.65
CA ARG A 125 -1.44 -11.95 11.67
C ARG A 125 -2.37 -10.77 11.39
N ILE A 126 -2.54 -10.39 10.12
CA ILE A 126 -3.47 -9.31 9.73
C ILE A 126 -4.92 -9.79 9.86
N ALA A 127 -5.23 -11.01 9.44
CA ALA A 127 -6.56 -11.61 9.63
C ALA A 127 -6.93 -11.75 11.10
N ASP A 128 -6.00 -12.14 11.96
CA ASP A 128 -6.22 -12.26 13.40
C ASP A 128 -6.37 -10.89 14.08
N LYS A 129 -5.56 -9.88 13.72
CA LYS A 129 -5.72 -8.51 14.22
C LYS A 129 -7.04 -7.88 13.75
N THR A 130 -7.43 -8.07 12.50
CA THR A 130 -8.69 -7.54 11.97
C THR A 130 -9.89 -8.24 12.61
N LYS A 131 -9.85 -9.56 12.78
CA LYS A 131 -10.90 -10.32 13.49
C LYS A 131 -11.02 -9.87 14.95
N THR A 132 -9.91 -9.70 15.65
CA THR A 132 -9.89 -9.24 17.05
C THR A 132 -10.44 -7.81 17.17
N SER A 133 -10.11 -6.92 16.24
CA SER A 133 -10.63 -5.53 16.24
C SER A 133 -12.12 -5.47 15.92
N VAL A 134 -12.62 -6.27 14.98
CA VAL A 134 -14.05 -6.34 14.63
C VAL A 134 -14.86 -6.95 15.77
N ILE A 135 -14.35 -8.00 16.42
CA ILE A 135 -14.99 -8.63 17.59
C ILE A 135 -15.01 -7.64 18.77
N GLY A 136 -13.92 -6.92 19.02
CA GLY A 136 -13.86 -5.90 20.06
C GLY A 136 -14.86 -4.77 19.86
N LEU A 137 -14.96 -4.23 18.65
CA LEU A 137 -15.95 -3.18 18.30
C LEU A 137 -17.39 -3.67 18.42
N SER A 138 -17.68 -4.88 17.98
CA SER A 138 -19.04 -5.46 18.09
C SER A 138 -19.45 -5.72 19.53
N ALA A 139 -18.52 -6.15 20.39
CA ALA A 139 -18.78 -6.33 21.82
C ALA A 139 -19.09 -5.01 22.52
N VAL A 140 -18.34 -3.94 22.26
CA VAL A 140 -18.61 -2.60 22.80
C VAL A 140 -19.98 -2.08 22.35
N PHE A 141 -20.35 -2.29 21.08
CA PHE A 141 -21.64 -1.89 20.55
C PHE A 141 -22.80 -2.63 21.22
N LEU A 142 -22.69 -3.93 21.44
CA LEU A 142 -23.70 -4.73 22.15
C LEU A 142 -23.86 -4.28 23.61
N VAL A 143 -22.77 -4.03 24.31
CA VAL A 143 -22.82 -3.54 25.70
C VAL A 143 -23.50 -2.17 25.75
N SER A 144 -23.21 -1.26 24.81
CA SER A 144 -23.87 0.06 24.77
C SER A 144 -25.38 -0.06 24.52
N LEU A 145 -25.82 -0.97 23.66
CA LEU A 145 -27.23 -1.26 23.39
C LEU A 145 -27.96 -1.78 24.62
N VAL A 146 -27.32 -2.65 25.40
CA VAL A 146 -27.88 -3.15 26.66
C VAL A 146 -28.05 -2.03 27.69
N ILE A 147 -27.02 -1.17 27.83
CA ILE A 147 -27.10 -0.01 28.77
C ILE A 147 -28.23 0.92 28.38
N VAL A 148 -28.34 1.27 27.08
CA VAL A 148 -29.42 2.14 26.58
C VAL A 148 -30.82 1.55 26.86
N THR A 149 -31.00 0.25 26.64
CA THR A 149 -32.27 -0.44 26.89
C THR A 149 -32.62 -0.48 28.38
N ILE A 150 -31.64 -0.67 29.26
CA ILE A 150 -31.85 -0.61 30.71
C ILE A 150 -32.28 0.80 31.16
N LEU A 151 -31.57 1.84 30.70
CA LEU A 151 -31.90 3.24 31.01
C LEU A 151 -33.29 3.62 30.49
N ALA A 152 -33.66 3.25 29.29
CA ALA A 152 -34.96 3.49 28.69
C ALA A 152 -36.10 2.84 29.52
N ARG A 153 -35.88 1.61 30.01
CA ARG A 153 -36.85 0.92 30.89
C ARG A 153 -36.96 1.56 32.26
N GLN A 154 -35.88 2.07 32.84
CA GLN A 154 -35.91 2.80 34.12
C GLN A 154 -36.66 4.11 33.96
N MET A 155 -36.40 4.90 32.92
CA MET A 155 -37.11 6.15 32.65
C MET A 155 -38.62 5.94 32.44
N SER A 156 -38.98 4.89 31.67
CA SER A 156 -40.41 4.55 31.44
C SER A 156 -41.13 4.15 32.73
N LYS A 157 -40.47 3.44 33.65
CA LYS A 157 -41.04 3.10 34.96
C LYS A 157 -41.22 4.31 35.85
N THR A 158 -40.31 5.28 35.81
CA THR A 158 -40.37 6.52 36.60
C THR A 158 -41.49 7.43 36.09
N MET A 159 -41.66 7.58 34.76
CA MET A 159 -42.77 8.34 34.20
C MET A 159 -44.13 7.75 34.53
N LYS A 160 -44.32 6.43 34.47
CA LYS A 160 -45.57 5.78 34.87
C LYS A 160 -45.90 5.95 36.38
N ARG A 161 -44.90 6.15 37.22
CA ARG A 161 -45.12 6.44 38.66
C ARG A 161 -45.55 7.89 38.88
N ILE A 162 -45.07 8.82 38.06
CA ILE A 162 -45.45 10.24 38.14
C ILE A 162 -46.88 10.43 37.64
N ASP A 163 -47.26 9.81 36.50
CA ASP A 163 -48.66 9.85 36.00
C ASP A 163 -49.65 9.31 37.01
N LYS A 164 -49.34 8.21 37.71
CA LYS A 164 -50.21 7.61 38.72
C LYS A 164 -50.33 8.45 40.01
N ALA A 165 -49.37 9.35 40.26
CA ALA A 165 -49.41 10.26 41.42
C ALA A 165 -50.16 11.58 41.13
N LEU A 166 -50.40 11.89 39.86
CA LEU A 166 -51.15 13.08 39.44
C LEU A 166 -52.65 12.83 39.26
N ASP A 167 -53.08 11.54 39.17
CA ASP A 167 -54.48 11.13 39.01
C ASP A 167 -55.16 10.81 40.35
N THR A 168 -54.55 11.21 41.50
CA THR A 168 -55.14 11.07 42.85
C THR A 168 -55.34 12.44 43.49
#